data_c72dacd2747381a0ad0903978279521d
#
_entry.id   c72dacd2747381a0ad0903978279521d
#
_cell.length_a   1.000
_cell.length_b   1.000
_cell.length_c   1.000
_cell.angle_alpha   90.00
_cell.angle_beta   90.00
_cell.angle_gamma   90.00
#
_symmetry.space_group_name_H-M   'P 1'
#
loop_
_entity.id
_entity.type
_entity.pdbx_description
1 polymer ?
#
loop_
_entity_poly.entity_id
_entity_poly.type
_entity_poly.pdbx_seq_one_letter_code
_entity_poly.pdbx_strand_id
1 'polypeptide(L)'
;MKIAVVVHDYLPRHVGGTEIHAHQVASELVRRGHEVVAFSTERDLEAPEGDLRSFELDGVRGTEMVHQREYADVRESWTQSLAAETLRSLLARERPEVVHFQHLSLWGSRGIAIARERGARVVVTLNDFFLLCDDAVLLDPELELCTRAERGECSQCLRRHPLRPERWLDAPQGLELEEYWERAALERYEWHKRDLLLADVVVCPSRFLADRFLAAGMLRESQVRVLKYGYPGERHAPRPSDPSQPLRVGYVGGIYPSKGVHVLVEAMAQLAGEPLELSIWGALDWFPDYVAGLRERAAGAAVRFEGRYPPGEVDRVLQGFDVLVVPSIWYENMPLTIQEAFRNAVPVVTTDLGGMAESVEHERSGLLFPRGDAAALAAALRRLAGDRALLQRLAEGHPHVPQLGEVVDQLEEFYAGVRSPGAAR
;
A
#
# COMPACT_ATOMS: atom_id res chain seq x y z
N MET A 1 12.32 21.73 12.69
CA MET A 1 11.41 22.17 11.62
C MET A 1 9.98 21.93 12.06
N LYS A 2 9.05 22.72 11.52
CA LYS A 2 7.62 22.42 11.64
C LYS A 2 7.15 21.68 10.39
N ILE A 3 6.59 20.49 10.57
CA ILE A 3 6.24 19.54 9.50
C ILE A 3 4.76 19.21 9.59
N ALA A 4 4.02 19.35 8.48
CA ALA A 4 2.68 18.83 8.36
C ALA A 4 2.71 17.49 7.62
N VAL A 5 2.14 16.45 8.22
CA VAL A 5 1.93 15.13 7.61
C VAL A 5 0.47 15.03 7.20
N VAL A 6 0.21 14.79 5.90
CA VAL A 6 -1.15 14.71 5.35
C VAL A 6 -1.40 13.31 4.85
N VAL A 7 -2.46 12.68 5.34
CA VAL A 7 -2.85 11.30 5.02
C VAL A 7 -4.37 11.19 4.99
N HIS A 8 -4.92 10.21 4.27
CA HIS A 8 -6.37 10.08 4.11
C HIS A 8 -7.07 9.65 5.40
N ASP A 9 -6.59 8.66 6.10
CA ASP A 9 -7.12 8.12 7.35
C ASP A 9 -5.99 8.06 8.40
N TYR A 10 -6.29 7.88 9.69
CA TYR A 10 -5.25 7.85 10.73
C TYR A 10 -5.55 6.86 11.85
N LEU A 11 -4.49 6.45 12.57
CA LEU A 11 -4.60 5.61 13.75
C LEU A 11 -5.33 6.32 14.90
N PRO A 12 -5.97 5.60 15.82
CA PRO A 12 -6.10 4.13 15.89
C PRO A 12 -7.32 3.57 15.15
N ARG A 13 -8.19 4.41 14.56
CA ARG A 13 -9.44 3.96 13.97
C ARG A 13 -9.23 3.20 12.66
N HIS A 14 -8.29 3.65 11.86
CA HIS A 14 -7.95 3.04 10.58
C HIS A 14 -6.54 2.43 10.66
N VAL A 15 -6.44 1.12 10.41
CA VAL A 15 -5.21 0.35 10.54
C VAL A 15 -4.88 -0.30 9.20
N GLY A 16 -4.20 0.44 8.36
CA GLY A 16 -3.65 -0.02 7.09
C GLY A 16 -2.15 0.29 7.02
N GLY A 17 -1.49 -0.19 5.97
CA GLY A 17 -0.05 0.01 5.82
C GLY A 17 0.37 1.47 5.72
N THR A 18 -0.42 2.28 5.01
CA THR A 18 -0.17 3.71 4.85
C THR A 18 -0.29 4.48 6.16
N GLU A 19 -1.35 4.22 6.94
CA GLU A 19 -1.62 4.88 8.22
C GLU A 19 -0.56 4.52 9.25
N ILE A 20 -0.20 3.23 9.32
CA ILE A 20 0.88 2.75 10.21
C ILE A 20 2.19 3.44 9.86
N HIS A 21 2.58 3.46 8.58
CA HIS A 21 3.83 4.08 8.14
C HIS A 21 3.83 5.60 8.39
N ALA A 22 2.73 6.30 8.05
CA ALA A 22 2.58 7.73 8.28
C ALA A 22 2.73 8.09 9.76
N HIS A 23 2.09 7.32 10.65
CA HIS A 23 2.19 7.51 12.09
C HIS A 23 3.59 7.21 12.63
N GLN A 24 4.23 6.12 12.19
CA GLN A 24 5.60 5.78 12.59
C GLN A 24 6.60 6.87 12.20
N VAL A 25 6.51 7.40 10.99
CA VAL A 25 7.35 8.52 10.52
C VAL A 25 7.07 9.77 11.35
N ALA A 26 5.80 10.13 11.58
CA ALA A 26 5.42 11.31 12.34
C ALA A 26 5.92 11.24 13.79
N SER A 27 5.73 10.11 14.47
CA SER A 27 6.18 9.88 15.85
C SER A 27 7.70 9.90 15.99
N GLU A 28 8.42 9.32 15.03
CA GLU A 28 9.89 9.36 15.01
C GLU A 28 10.42 10.78 14.81
N LEU A 29 9.77 11.58 13.95
CA LEU A 29 10.10 13.01 13.77
C LEU A 29 9.87 13.81 15.06
N VAL A 30 8.77 13.55 15.79
CA VAL A 30 8.54 14.15 17.11
C VAL A 30 9.64 13.78 18.10
N ARG A 31 10.02 12.48 18.15
CA ARG A 31 11.10 12.00 19.01
C ARG A 31 12.45 12.68 18.72
N ARG A 32 12.67 13.11 17.46
CA ARG A 32 13.85 13.86 17.01
C ARG A 32 13.77 15.37 17.27
N GLY A 33 12.69 15.83 17.88
CA GLY A 33 12.50 17.24 18.27
C GLY A 33 11.91 18.13 17.17
N HIS A 34 11.29 17.57 16.14
CA HIS A 34 10.49 18.35 15.20
C HIS A 34 9.11 18.66 15.76
N GLU A 35 8.53 19.79 15.38
CA GLU A 35 7.12 20.08 15.59
C GLU A 35 6.31 19.45 14.45
N VAL A 36 5.53 18.40 14.77
CA VAL A 36 4.75 17.65 13.78
C VAL A 36 3.26 17.86 14.02
N VAL A 37 2.53 18.17 12.94
CA VAL A 37 1.06 18.18 12.92
C VAL A 37 0.56 17.22 11.86
N ALA A 38 -0.44 16.40 12.20
CA ALA A 38 -1.05 15.48 11.25
C ALA A 38 -2.40 16.03 10.77
N PHE A 39 -2.70 15.89 9.48
CA PHE A 39 -4.02 16.17 8.91
C PHE A 39 -4.54 14.89 8.27
N SER A 40 -5.70 14.44 8.75
CA SER A 40 -6.36 13.23 8.27
C SER A 40 -7.85 13.48 7.99
N THR A 41 -8.52 12.47 7.45
CA THR A 41 -9.98 12.46 7.31
C THR A 41 -10.59 11.31 8.09
N GLU A 42 -11.88 11.42 8.37
CA GLU A 42 -12.67 10.39 9.03
C GLU A 42 -14.03 10.29 8.35
N ARG A 43 -14.50 9.06 8.11
CA ARG A 43 -15.87 8.86 7.63
C ARG A 43 -16.84 8.75 8.79
N ASP A 44 -17.68 9.76 8.94
CA ASP A 44 -18.73 9.78 9.96
C ASP A 44 -20.02 10.35 9.34
N LEU A 45 -20.99 9.48 9.08
CA LEU A 45 -22.27 9.86 8.45
C LEU A 45 -23.24 10.58 9.41
N GLU A 46 -22.96 10.58 10.72
CA GLU A 46 -23.75 11.26 11.73
C GLU A 46 -23.29 12.69 11.98
N ALA A 47 -22.06 13.01 11.59
CA ALA A 47 -21.47 14.33 11.75
C ALA A 47 -21.59 15.17 10.45
N PRO A 48 -21.60 16.52 10.58
CA PRO A 48 -21.59 17.39 9.41
C PRO A 48 -20.34 17.17 8.54
N GLU A 49 -20.53 17.19 7.22
CA GLU A 49 -19.43 17.20 6.25
C GLU A 49 -18.50 18.39 6.50
N GLY A 50 -17.20 18.16 6.56
CA GLY A 50 -16.18 19.18 6.83
C GLY A 50 -15.98 19.54 8.30
N ASP A 51 -16.68 18.90 9.24
CA ASP A 51 -16.42 19.08 10.67
C ASP A 51 -14.96 18.76 11.02
N LEU A 52 -14.37 19.53 11.93
CA LEU A 52 -12.96 19.40 12.31
C LEU A 52 -12.82 18.92 13.75
N ARG A 53 -12.11 17.84 13.92
CA ARG A 53 -11.84 17.24 15.24
C ARG A 53 -10.34 17.25 15.51
N SER A 54 -9.94 17.62 16.71
CA SER A 54 -8.55 17.55 17.15
C SER A 54 -8.27 16.20 17.80
N PHE A 55 -7.07 15.68 17.58
CA PHE A 55 -6.58 14.48 18.26
C PHE A 55 -5.10 14.64 18.66
N GLU A 56 -4.64 13.77 19.54
CA GLU A 56 -3.23 13.60 19.86
C GLU A 56 -2.93 12.10 20.04
N LEU A 57 -1.86 11.64 19.43
CA LEU A 57 -1.40 10.24 19.51
C LEU A 57 0.13 10.22 19.48
N ASP A 58 0.76 9.62 20.48
CA ASP A 58 2.22 9.48 20.62
C ASP A 58 2.99 10.81 20.41
N GLY A 59 2.45 11.91 20.92
CA GLY A 59 3.03 13.25 20.81
C GLY A 59 2.77 13.94 19.46
N VAL A 60 2.12 13.27 18.53
CA VAL A 60 1.67 13.87 17.25
C VAL A 60 0.31 14.52 17.48
N ARG A 61 0.27 15.86 17.37
CA ARG A 61 -1.01 16.58 17.36
C ARG A 61 -1.62 16.52 15.96
N GLY A 62 -2.94 16.37 15.86
CA GLY A 62 -3.61 16.30 14.57
C GLY A 62 -4.95 16.99 14.51
N THR A 63 -5.40 17.21 13.29
CA THR A 63 -6.76 17.63 12.95
C THR A 63 -7.32 16.66 11.91
N GLU A 64 -8.46 16.11 12.22
CA GLU A 64 -9.22 15.19 11.39
C GLU A 64 -10.44 15.90 10.83
N MET A 65 -10.64 15.84 9.51
CA MET A 65 -11.80 16.38 8.83
C MET A 65 -12.82 15.27 8.57
N VAL A 66 -14.06 15.48 8.96
CA VAL A 66 -15.15 14.59 8.58
C VAL A 66 -15.38 14.65 7.07
N HIS A 67 -15.36 13.50 6.43
CA HIS A 67 -15.60 13.37 5.00
C HIS A 67 -16.55 12.20 4.72
N GLN A 68 -17.76 12.50 4.29
CA GLN A 68 -18.81 11.50 4.06
C GLN A 68 -18.59 10.65 2.79
N ARG A 69 -17.70 11.11 1.88
CA ARG A 69 -17.39 10.45 0.61
C ARG A 69 -18.57 10.42 -0.36
N GLU A 70 -19.48 11.36 -0.21
CA GLU A 70 -20.59 11.57 -1.12
C GLU A 70 -20.26 12.70 -2.10
N TYR A 71 -20.48 12.47 -3.37
CA TYR A 71 -20.13 13.42 -4.43
C TYR A 71 -21.33 13.63 -5.35
N ALA A 72 -21.64 14.88 -5.66
CA ALA A 72 -22.70 15.23 -6.60
C ALA A 72 -22.26 15.00 -8.07
N ASP A 73 -20.96 15.13 -8.34
CA ASP A 73 -20.35 14.88 -9.65
C ASP A 73 -19.08 14.02 -9.48
N VAL A 74 -18.80 13.16 -10.43
CA VAL A 74 -17.60 12.31 -10.41
C VAL A 74 -16.32 13.14 -10.28
N ARG A 75 -16.29 14.36 -10.81
CA ARG A 75 -15.13 15.26 -10.72
C ARG A 75 -14.79 15.67 -9.30
N GLU A 76 -15.78 15.73 -8.42
CA GLU A 76 -15.54 16.03 -7.00
C GLU A 76 -14.70 14.93 -6.34
N SER A 77 -14.77 13.69 -6.83
CA SER A 77 -13.98 12.58 -6.27
C SER A 77 -12.46 12.80 -6.39
N TRP A 78 -11.99 13.65 -7.28
CA TRP A 78 -10.56 13.99 -7.41
C TRP A 78 -10.24 15.47 -7.20
N THR A 79 -11.19 16.39 -7.41
CA THR A 79 -10.96 17.82 -7.14
C THR A 79 -10.98 18.12 -5.66
N GLN A 80 -11.84 17.43 -4.90
CA GLN A 80 -11.93 17.51 -3.43
C GLN A 80 -11.99 18.94 -2.93
N SER A 81 -12.94 19.73 -3.45
CA SER A 81 -12.98 21.20 -3.24
C SER A 81 -13.05 21.58 -1.77
N LEU A 82 -13.90 20.91 -0.96
CA LEU A 82 -14.01 21.14 0.47
C LEU A 82 -12.70 20.82 1.21
N ALA A 83 -12.11 19.67 0.93
CA ALA A 83 -10.86 19.26 1.54
C ALA A 83 -9.70 20.20 1.17
N ALA A 84 -9.66 20.68 -0.09
CA ALA A 84 -8.67 21.65 -0.53
C ALA A 84 -8.78 22.99 0.23
N GLU A 85 -10.00 23.52 0.45
CA GLU A 85 -10.21 24.75 1.23
C GLU A 85 -9.90 24.53 2.72
N THR A 86 -10.28 23.39 3.27
CA THR A 86 -9.94 23.01 4.64
C THR A 86 -8.41 22.94 4.81
N LEU A 87 -7.71 22.25 3.91
CA LEU A 87 -6.25 22.17 3.94
C LEU A 87 -5.60 23.55 3.81
N ARG A 88 -6.12 24.43 2.94
CA ARG A 88 -5.66 25.81 2.82
C ARG A 88 -5.73 26.55 4.15
N SER A 89 -6.81 26.38 4.88
CA SER A 89 -7.05 27.00 6.19
C SER A 89 -6.13 26.42 7.27
N LEU A 90 -5.97 25.10 7.30
CA LEU A 90 -5.07 24.39 8.23
C LEU A 90 -3.61 24.81 8.01
N LEU A 91 -3.14 24.84 6.76
CA LEU A 91 -1.78 25.27 6.43
C LEU A 91 -1.55 26.77 6.72
N ALA A 92 -2.57 27.61 6.58
CA ALA A 92 -2.48 29.02 6.96
C ALA A 92 -2.33 29.22 8.47
N ARG A 93 -2.99 28.39 9.28
CA ARG A 93 -2.92 28.39 10.75
C ARG A 93 -1.57 27.85 11.24
N GLU A 94 -1.19 26.68 10.75
CA GLU A 94 0.00 25.98 11.26
C GLU A 94 1.31 26.49 10.67
N ARG A 95 1.32 27.02 9.45
CA ARG A 95 2.50 27.55 8.72
C ARG A 95 3.69 26.59 8.74
N PRO A 96 3.54 25.32 8.29
CA PRO A 96 4.63 24.38 8.29
C PRO A 96 5.73 24.77 7.28
N GLU A 97 6.97 24.47 7.59
CA GLU A 97 8.11 24.61 6.67
C GLU A 97 8.09 23.49 5.60
N VAL A 98 7.57 22.32 5.97
CA VAL A 98 7.44 21.14 5.12
C VAL A 98 6.03 20.61 5.17
N VAL A 99 5.46 20.24 4.03
CA VAL A 99 4.24 19.45 3.93
C VAL A 99 4.58 18.12 3.27
N HIS A 100 4.43 17.03 4.03
CA HIS A 100 4.65 15.68 3.55
C HIS A 100 3.30 14.98 3.37
N PHE A 101 2.90 14.78 2.12
CA PHE A 101 1.72 14.01 1.75
C PHE A 101 2.07 12.52 1.76
N GLN A 102 1.55 11.79 2.74
CA GLN A 102 1.67 10.34 2.81
C GLN A 102 0.59 9.64 1.96
N HIS A 103 -0.56 10.29 1.77
CA HIS A 103 -1.56 9.87 0.79
C HIS A 103 -2.46 11.04 0.41
N LEU A 104 -2.95 11.03 -0.83
CA LEU A 104 -3.73 12.13 -1.39
C LEU A 104 -5.22 11.80 -1.61
N SER A 105 -5.65 10.55 -1.35
CA SER A 105 -7.07 10.22 -1.34
C SER A 105 -7.81 11.10 -0.34
N LEU A 106 -9.00 11.53 -0.66
CA LEU A 106 -9.87 12.41 0.13
C LEU A 106 -9.36 13.84 0.35
N TRP A 107 -8.05 14.10 0.26
CA TRP A 107 -7.47 15.44 0.29
C TRP A 107 -7.33 16.07 -1.10
N GLY A 108 -7.22 15.22 -2.14
CA GLY A 108 -6.98 15.65 -3.52
C GLY A 108 -5.54 16.11 -3.78
N SER A 109 -5.09 15.96 -5.02
CA SER A 109 -3.72 16.38 -5.42
C SER A 109 -3.53 17.91 -5.40
N ARG A 110 -4.63 18.69 -5.41
CA ARG A 110 -4.58 20.17 -5.30
C ARG A 110 -3.89 20.64 -4.02
N GLY A 111 -3.89 19.82 -2.97
CA GLY A 111 -3.14 20.08 -1.74
C GLY A 111 -1.65 20.36 -1.98
N ILE A 112 -1.03 19.73 -2.97
CA ILE A 112 0.37 19.96 -3.36
C ILE A 112 0.58 21.42 -3.80
N ALA A 113 -0.27 21.92 -4.69
CA ALA A 113 -0.21 23.30 -5.14
C ALA A 113 -0.47 24.29 -4.00
N ILE A 114 -1.46 24.01 -3.14
CA ILE A 114 -1.77 24.84 -1.97
C ILE A 114 -0.59 24.96 -1.01
N ALA A 115 0.07 23.84 -0.70
CA ALA A 115 1.25 23.83 0.16
C ALA A 115 2.40 24.66 -0.44
N ARG A 116 2.63 24.51 -1.74
CA ARG A 116 3.65 25.29 -2.47
C ARG A 116 3.33 26.79 -2.53
N GLU A 117 2.08 27.17 -2.75
CA GLU A 117 1.61 28.56 -2.71
C GLU A 117 1.85 29.23 -1.33
N ARG A 118 1.91 28.43 -0.26
CA ARG A 118 2.25 28.87 1.11
C ARG A 118 3.76 28.91 1.39
N GLY A 119 4.59 28.55 0.42
CA GLY A 119 6.05 28.57 0.55
C GLY A 119 6.62 27.35 1.29
N ALA A 120 5.80 26.35 1.58
CA ALA A 120 6.27 25.10 2.17
C ALA A 120 7.03 24.25 1.15
N ARG A 121 8.04 23.52 1.60
CA ARG A 121 8.63 22.45 0.83
C ARG A 121 7.67 21.27 0.77
N VAL A 122 7.47 20.71 -0.42
CA VAL A 122 6.47 19.69 -0.67
C VAL A 122 7.11 18.35 -0.98
N VAL A 123 6.88 17.39 -0.11
CA VAL A 123 7.26 15.98 -0.28
C VAL A 123 6.00 15.13 -0.43
N VAL A 124 5.99 14.20 -1.37
CA VAL A 124 4.88 13.26 -1.59
C VAL A 124 5.43 11.84 -1.53
N THR A 125 4.88 10.99 -0.69
CA THR A 125 5.10 9.55 -0.76
C THR A 125 3.98 8.90 -1.56
N LEU A 126 4.33 8.14 -2.58
CA LEU A 126 3.38 7.33 -3.35
C LEU A 126 3.29 5.95 -2.70
N ASN A 127 2.21 5.68 -1.99
CA ASN A 127 2.00 4.39 -1.32
C ASN A 127 1.28 3.36 -2.21
N ASP A 128 0.66 3.83 -3.31
CA ASP A 128 -0.07 3.03 -4.29
C ASP A 128 -0.18 3.77 -5.64
N PHE A 129 -1.06 3.30 -6.50
CA PHE A 129 -1.29 3.91 -7.82
C PHE A 129 -2.47 4.88 -7.85
N PHE A 130 -2.99 5.36 -6.72
CA PHE A 130 -4.20 6.19 -6.64
C PHE A 130 -4.20 7.38 -7.61
N LEU A 131 -3.10 8.11 -7.73
CA LEU A 131 -3.04 9.25 -8.64
C LEU A 131 -3.05 8.86 -10.13
N LEU A 132 -2.58 7.64 -10.44
CA LEU A 132 -2.55 7.09 -11.79
C LEU A 132 -3.82 6.29 -12.11
N CYS A 133 -4.30 5.49 -11.17
CA CYS A 133 -5.43 4.59 -11.29
C CYS A 133 -6.46 4.91 -10.19
N ASP A 134 -7.72 5.15 -10.56
CA ASP A 134 -8.75 5.51 -9.59
C ASP A 134 -9.04 4.41 -8.56
N ASP A 135 -8.87 3.14 -8.95
CA ASP A 135 -8.98 2.00 -8.04
C ASP A 135 -7.67 1.66 -7.31
N ALA A 136 -6.60 2.41 -7.57
CA ALA A 136 -5.28 2.31 -6.94
C ALA A 136 -4.54 0.98 -7.17
N VAL A 137 -5.10 0.03 -7.94
CA VAL A 137 -4.60 -1.35 -8.06
C VAL A 137 -4.06 -1.72 -9.44
N LEU A 138 -4.26 -0.88 -10.46
CA LEU A 138 -3.91 -1.17 -11.86
C LEU A 138 -4.45 -2.53 -12.36
N LEU A 139 -5.66 -2.86 -11.97
CA LEU A 139 -6.47 -3.92 -12.58
C LEU A 139 -7.59 -3.28 -13.40
N ASP A 140 -7.95 -3.91 -14.50
CA ASP A 140 -9.13 -3.52 -15.25
C ASP A 140 -10.41 -4.20 -14.71
N PRO A 141 -11.59 -3.92 -15.25
CA PRO A 141 -12.83 -4.53 -14.77
C PRO A 141 -12.87 -6.07 -14.88
N GLU A 142 -12.03 -6.67 -15.69
CA GLU A 142 -11.87 -8.11 -15.84
C GLU A 142 -10.83 -8.69 -14.87
N LEU A 143 -10.26 -7.85 -13.98
CA LEU A 143 -9.17 -8.17 -13.04
C LEU A 143 -7.86 -8.56 -13.74
N GLU A 144 -7.67 -8.13 -14.98
CA GLU A 144 -6.40 -8.23 -15.68
C GLU A 144 -5.51 -7.00 -15.44
N LEU A 145 -4.20 -7.17 -15.63
CA LEU A 145 -3.24 -6.10 -15.38
C LEU A 145 -3.45 -4.96 -16.39
N CYS A 146 -3.75 -3.78 -15.87
CA CYS A 146 -4.08 -2.61 -16.66
C CYS A 146 -2.81 -1.86 -17.12
N THR A 147 -2.77 -1.56 -18.44
CA THR A 147 -1.77 -0.67 -19.06
C THR A 147 -2.39 0.63 -19.58
N ARG A 148 -3.70 0.79 -19.48
CA ARG A 148 -4.45 1.96 -19.97
C ARG A 148 -4.33 3.17 -19.07
N ALA A 149 -4.17 2.95 -17.76
CA ALA A 149 -4.08 4.01 -16.76
C ALA A 149 -2.95 5.02 -17.05
N GLU A 150 -1.84 4.57 -17.64
CA GLU A 150 -0.71 5.43 -18.01
C GLU A 150 -1.03 6.44 -19.12
N ARG A 151 -2.15 6.28 -19.79
CA ARG A 151 -2.65 7.17 -20.86
C ARG A 151 -3.93 7.90 -20.47
N GLY A 152 -4.42 7.71 -19.24
CA GLY A 152 -5.70 8.28 -18.81
C GLY A 152 -6.94 7.59 -19.39
N GLU A 153 -6.79 6.39 -19.96
CA GLU A 153 -7.87 5.62 -20.60
C GLU A 153 -8.64 4.77 -19.57
N CYS A 154 -9.22 5.42 -18.55
CA CYS A 154 -9.84 4.77 -17.38
C CYS A 154 -11.37 4.87 -17.32
N SER A 155 -12.03 5.19 -18.44
CA SER A 155 -13.48 5.47 -18.50
C SER A 155 -14.35 4.34 -17.92
N GLN A 156 -14.03 3.09 -18.25
CA GLN A 156 -14.76 1.92 -17.76
C GLN A 156 -14.62 1.76 -16.24
N CYS A 157 -13.39 1.90 -15.70
CA CYS A 157 -13.12 1.78 -14.26
C CYS A 157 -13.79 2.90 -13.47
N LEU A 158 -13.78 4.15 -13.95
CA LEU A 158 -14.49 5.25 -13.31
C LEU A 158 -15.99 4.98 -13.22
N ARG A 159 -16.57 4.43 -14.29
CA ARG A 159 -17.99 4.10 -14.33
C ARG A 159 -18.33 2.90 -13.45
N ARG A 160 -17.56 1.82 -13.55
CA ARG A 160 -17.82 0.58 -12.81
C ARG A 160 -16.54 -0.26 -12.70
N HIS A 161 -16.29 -0.79 -11.50
CA HIS A 161 -15.21 -1.74 -11.27
C HIS A 161 -15.65 -2.82 -10.26
N PRO A 162 -15.30 -4.12 -10.43
CA PRO A 162 -15.76 -5.20 -9.56
C PRO A 162 -15.27 -5.08 -8.11
N LEU A 163 -14.16 -4.40 -7.87
CA LEU A 163 -13.67 -4.12 -6.51
C LEU A 163 -14.38 -2.93 -5.83
N ARG A 164 -15.16 -2.16 -6.61
CA ARG A 164 -15.97 -1.03 -6.13
C ARG A 164 -17.28 -0.98 -6.89
N PRO A 165 -18.27 -1.82 -6.52
CA PRO A 165 -19.53 -1.95 -7.26
C PRO A 165 -20.43 -0.70 -7.18
N GLU A 166 -20.24 0.17 -6.17
CA GLU A 166 -21.04 1.38 -5.95
C GLU A 166 -20.50 2.58 -6.78
N ARG A 167 -20.15 2.36 -8.02
CA ARG A 167 -19.64 3.41 -8.89
C ARG A 167 -20.77 4.16 -9.62
N TRP A 168 -20.39 5.32 -10.13
CA TRP A 168 -21.23 6.14 -10.97
C TRP A 168 -21.67 5.37 -12.21
N LEU A 169 -22.97 5.28 -12.41
CA LEU A 169 -23.52 4.52 -13.54
C LEU A 169 -24.02 5.43 -14.65
N ASP A 170 -24.43 6.65 -14.30
CA ASP A 170 -25.13 7.56 -15.20
C ASP A 170 -24.30 8.80 -15.49
N ALA A 171 -24.30 9.23 -16.75
CA ALA A 171 -23.81 10.55 -17.14
C ALA A 171 -24.87 11.62 -16.83
N PRO A 172 -24.49 12.87 -16.63
CA PRO A 172 -25.43 14.00 -16.58
C PRO A 172 -26.34 14.04 -17.82
N GLN A 173 -27.58 14.50 -17.65
CA GLN A 173 -28.54 14.56 -18.76
C GLN A 173 -28.00 15.35 -19.94
N GLY A 174 -28.21 14.82 -21.12
CA GLY A 174 -27.87 15.45 -22.39
C GLY A 174 -26.43 15.20 -22.88
N LEU A 175 -25.69 14.32 -22.26
CA LEU A 175 -24.36 13.89 -22.70
C LEU A 175 -24.38 12.44 -23.19
N GLU A 176 -23.60 12.16 -24.22
CA GLU A 176 -23.30 10.79 -24.64
C GLU A 176 -22.48 10.11 -23.53
N LEU A 177 -22.94 8.95 -23.08
CA LEU A 177 -22.42 8.29 -21.88
C LEU A 177 -20.94 7.96 -21.99
N GLU A 178 -20.51 7.42 -23.12
CA GLU A 178 -19.12 7.01 -23.35
C GLU A 178 -18.16 8.22 -23.40
N GLU A 179 -18.50 9.24 -24.17
CA GLU A 179 -17.72 10.47 -24.28
C GLU A 179 -17.57 11.18 -22.93
N TYR A 180 -18.63 11.19 -22.11
CA TYR A 180 -18.57 11.77 -20.76
C TYR A 180 -17.51 11.08 -19.90
N TRP A 181 -17.49 9.75 -19.86
CA TRP A 181 -16.57 9.00 -19.00
C TRP A 181 -15.13 9.03 -19.54
N GLU A 182 -14.93 9.00 -20.85
CA GLU A 182 -13.60 9.18 -21.46
C GLU A 182 -13.01 10.54 -21.11
N ARG A 183 -13.82 11.58 -21.22
CA ARG A 183 -13.41 12.95 -20.87
C ARG A 183 -13.13 13.08 -19.38
N ALA A 184 -13.96 12.53 -18.51
CA ALA A 184 -13.74 12.54 -17.06
C ALA A 184 -12.44 11.82 -16.67
N ALA A 185 -12.14 10.68 -17.31
CA ALA A 185 -10.90 9.94 -17.06
C ALA A 185 -9.65 10.75 -17.44
N LEU A 186 -9.68 11.38 -18.61
CA LEU A 186 -8.58 12.23 -19.07
C LEU A 186 -8.41 13.48 -18.19
N GLU A 187 -9.52 14.13 -17.80
CA GLU A 187 -9.50 15.28 -16.90
C GLU A 187 -8.88 14.92 -15.54
N ARG A 188 -9.26 13.77 -14.98
CA ARG A 188 -8.66 13.26 -13.73
C ARG A 188 -7.16 13.03 -13.87
N TYR A 189 -6.75 12.37 -14.93
CA TYR A 189 -5.33 12.10 -15.23
C TYR A 189 -4.51 13.39 -15.32
N GLU A 190 -4.94 14.36 -16.14
CA GLU A 190 -4.24 15.63 -16.32
C GLU A 190 -4.24 16.49 -15.05
N TRP A 191 -5.32 16.40 -14.25
CA TRP A 191 -5.41 17.07 -12.96
C TRP A 191 -4.32 16.59 -12.00
N HIS A 192 -4.23 15.28 -11.78
CA HIS A 192 -3.24 14.71 -10.88
C HIS A 192 -1.80 14.91 -11.39
N LYS A 193 -1.58 14.73 -12.69
CA LYS A 193 -0.28 14.95 -13.34
C LYS A 193 0.22 16.37 -13.12
N ARG A 194 -0.60 17.36 -13.40
CA ARG A 194 -0.26 18.78 -13.22
C ARG A 194 0.17 19.06 -11.78
N ASP A 195 -0.62 18.59 -10.82
CA ASP A 195 -0.37 18.89 -9.41
C ASP A 195 0.84 18.11 -8.87
N LEU A 196 1.00 16.83 -9.23
CA LEU A 196 2.13 16.00 -8.78
C LEU A 196 3.48 16.54 -9.30
N LEU A 197 3.52 17.08 -10.51
CA LEU A 197 4.71 17.73 -11.08
C LEU A 197 5.17 18.98 -10.29
N LEU A 198 4.34 19.53 -9.40
CA LEU A 198 4.71 20.65 -8.53
C LEU A 198 5.45 20.20 -7.25
N ALA A 199 5.46 18.91 -6.91
CA ALA A 199 6.18 18.42 -5.73
C ALA A 199 7.69 18.63 -5.87
N ASP A 200 8.37 18.98 -4.78
CA ASP A 200 9.83 19.12 -4.74
C ASP A 200 10.52 17.77 -4.74
N VAL A 201 9.94 16.80 -4.02
CA VAL A 201 10.41 15.40 -3.94
C VAL A 201 9.22 14.48 -3.96
N VAL A 202 9.35 13.39 -4.71
CA VAL A 202 8.40 12.27 -4.69
C VAL A 202 9.12 11.00 -4.25
N VAL A 203 8.73 10.49 -3.11
CA VAL A 203 9.25 9.26 -2.53
C VAL A 203 8.45 8.07 -3.05
N CYS A 204 9.14 7.10 -3.63
CA CYS A 204 8.55 5.86 -4.12
C CYS A 204 9.18 4.69 -3.35
N PRO A 205 8.40 3.83 -2.67
CA PRO A 205 8.94 2.69 -1.93
C PRO A 205 9.64 1.65 -2.81
N SER A 206 9.31 1.60 -4.10
CA SER A 206 9.96 0.73 -5.08
C SER A 206 10.31 1.48 -6.36
N ARG A 207 11.32 0.99 -7.08
CA ARG A 207 11.66 1.50 -8.40
C ARG A 207 10.55 1.18 -9.40
N PHE A 208 9.94 0.01 -9.27
CA PHE A 208 8.79 -0.38 -10.08
C PHE A 208 7.67 0.66 -10.05
N LEU A 209 7.27 1.14 -8.85
CA LEU A 209 6.25 2.18 -8.73
C LEU A 209 6.69 3.47 -9.43
N ALA A 210 7.93 3.91 -9.18
CA ALA A 210 8.48 5.12 -9.80
C ALA A 210 8.42 5.05 -11.32
N ASP A 211 8.82 3.91 -11.89
CA ASP A 211 8.86 3.71 -13.36
C ASP A 211 7.47 3.78 -13.99
N ARG A 212 6.41 3.30 -13.30
CA ARG A 212 5.03 3.41 -13.79
C ARG A 212 4.59 4.88 -13.88
N PHE A 213 4.89 5.69 -12.87
CA PHE A 213 4.57 7.13 -12.89
C PHE A 213 5.45 7.94 -13.83
N LEU A 214 6.71 7.55 -14.02
CA LEU A 214 7.60 8.15 -15.02
C LEU A 214 7.12 7.85 -16.44
N ALA A 215 6.76 6.60 -16.73
CA ALA A 215 6.20 6.19 -18.03
C ALA A 215 4.91 6.93 -18.37
N ALA A 216 4.07 7.20 -17.36
CA ALA A 216 2.88 8.02 -17.49
C ALA A 216 3.18 9.53 -17.67
N GLY A 217 4.44 9.98 -17.55
CA GLY A 217 4.79 11.39 -17.60
C GLY A 217 4.26 12.22 -16.41
N MET A 218 3.89 11.55 -15.31
CA MET A 218 3.42 12.20 -14.10
C MET A 218 4.56 12.65 -13.17
N LEU A 219 5.79 12.17 -13.41
CA LEU A 219 7.00 12.52 -12.67
C LEU A 219 8.13 12.91 -13.60
N ARG A 220 9.08 13.65 -13.06
CA ARG A 220 10.42 13.83 -13.61
C ARG A 220 11.42 13.02 -12.78
N GLU A 221 12.40 12.39 -13.42
CA GLU A 221 13.43 11.60 -12.73
C GLU A 221 14.12 12.40 -11.60
N SER A 222 14.30 13.72 -11.78
CA SER A 222 14.89 14.60 -10.78
C SER A 222 14.10 14.72 -9.47
N GLN A 223 12.80 14.48 -9.50
CA GLN A 223 11.92 14.51 -8.33
C GLN A 223 11.93 13.19 -7.56
N VAL A 224 12.24 12.07 -8.23
CA VAL A 224 12.10 10.73 -7.68
C VAL A 224 13.19 10.43 -6.64
N ARG A 225 12.76 9.85 -5.52
CA ARG A 225 13.61 9.20 -4.52
C ARG A 225 13.03 7.82 -4.22
N VAL A 226 13.81 6.78 -4.49
CA VAL A 226 13.42 5.42 -4.09
C VAL A 226 13.86 5.21 -2.66
N LEU A 227 12.88 5.03 -1.76
CA LEU A 227 13.12 4.87 -0.33
C LEU A 227 12.15 3.84 0.24
N LYS A 228 12.68 2.68 0.62
CA LYS A 228 11.90 1.61 1.24
C LYS A 228 11.30 2.05 2.57
N TYR A 229 10.20 1.40 2.96
CA TYR A 229 9.64 1.61 4.29
C TYR A 229 10.61 1.17 5.37
N GLY A 230 10.65 1.94 6.47
CA GLY A 230 11.42 1.59 7.67
C GLY A 230 10.52 0.95 8.71
N TYR A 231 11.12 0.09 9.52
CA TYR A 231 10.40 -0.59 10.60
C TYR A 231 11.03 -0.28 11.96
N PRO A 232 10.22 -0.11 13.01
CA PRO A 232 10.72 -0.04 14.38
C PRO A 232 11.16 -1.44 14.85
N GLY A 233 12.11 -1.47 15.80
CA GLY A 233 12.56 -2.69 16.47
C GLY A 233 13.68 -3.43 15.72
N GLU A 234 14.18 -4.48 16.37
CA GLU A 234 15.32 -5.26 15.90
C GLU A 234 14.91 -6.38 14.93
N ARG A 235 15.90 -6.86 14.21
CA ARG A 235 15.76 -8.00 13.32
C ARG A 235 15.90 -9.30 14.11
N HIS A 236 15.06 -10.28 13.82
CA HIS A 236 15.16 -11.62 14.38
C HIS A 236 16.15 -12.50 13.64
N ALA A 237 16.77 -13.44 14.35
CA ALA A 237 17.63 -14.45 13.73
C ALA A 237 16.79 -15.55 13.05
N PRO A 238 17.32 -16.19 11.99
CA PRO A 238 16.70 -17.35 11.39
C PRO A 238 16.51 -18.47 12.42
N ARG A 239 15.36 -19.14 12.34
CA ARG A 239 15.06 -20.29 13.19
C ARG A 239 15.29 -21.59 12.44
N PRO A 240 15.85 -22.61 13.08
CA PRO A 240 15.94 -23.93 12.47
C PRO A 240 14.55 -24.48 12.12
N SER A 241 14.38 -24.99 10.91
CA SER A 241 13.17 -25.71 10.52
C SER A 241 13.35 -27.18 10.82
N ASP A 242 12.40 -27.78 11.57
CA ASP A 242 12.41 -29.21 11.90
C ASP A 242 11.82 -30.01 10.73
N PRO A 243 12.62 -30.84 10.05
CA PRO A 243 12.16 -31.63 8.91
C PRO A 243 11.15 -32.75 9.28
N SER A 244 11.03 -33.06 10.57
CA SER A 244 10.05 -34.05 11.05
C SER A 244 8.64 -33.47 11.20
N GLN A 245 8.51 -32.13 11.18
CA GLN A 245 7.24 -31.43 11.29
C GLN A 245 6.73 -30.98 9.91
N PRO A 246 5.41 -30.81 9.73
CA PRO A 246 4.86 -30.18 8.53
C PRO A 246 5.47 -28.81 8.27
N LEU A 247 5.60 -28.41 6.98
CA LEU A 247 5.98 -27.05 6.61
C LEU A 247 4.85 -26.08 6.98
N ARG A 248 5.15 -25.11 7.84
CA ARG A 248 4.19 -24.10 8.27
C ARG A 248 4.18 -22.94 7.27
N VAL A 249 3.17 -22.94 6.42
CA VAL A 249 2.93 -21.90 5.43
C VAL A 249 2.04 -20.82 6.06
N GLY A 250 2.40 -19.55 5.90
CA GLY A 250 1.64 -18.42 6.40
C GLY A 250 1.15 -17.50 5.29
N TYR A 251 -0.01 -16.92 5.52
CA TYR A 251 -0.52 -15.75 4.81
C TYR A 251 -0.93 -14.69 5.84
N VAL A 252 -0.53 -13.44 5.63
CA VAL A 252 -0.92 -12.29 6.45
C VAL A 252 -1.35 -11.15 5.54
N GLY A 253 -2.57 -10.65 5.71
CA GLY A 253 -3.06 -9.51 4.93
C GLY A 253 -4.55 -9.46 4.72
N GLY A 254 -5.03 -8.52 3.93
CA GLY A 254 -6.44 -8.43 3.54
C GLY A 254 -6.87 -9.66 2.71
N ILE A 255 -8.06 -10.18 2.98
CA ILE A 255 -8.60 -11.36 2.29
C ILE A 255 -9.65 -10.91 1.29
N TYR A 256 -9.19 -10.55 0.08
CA TYR A 256 -10.03 -10.14 -1.06
C TYR A 256 -9.38 -10.52 -2.40
N PRO A 257 -10.13 -10.51 -3.51
CA PRO A 257 -9.71 -11.14 -4.77
C PRO A 257 -8.34 -10.72 -5.28
N SER A 258 -7.99 -9.43 -5.29
CA SER A 258 -6.70 -8.96 -5.81
C SER A 258 -5.49 -9.42 -5.00
N LYS A 259 -5.67 -9.82 -3.72
CA LYS A 259 -4.61 -10.41 -2.90
C LYS A 259 -4.31 -11.88 -3.24
N GLY A 260 -5.08 -12.50 -4.12
CA GLY A 260 -4.76 -13.81 -4.68
C GLY A 260 -4.81 -14.98 -3.70
N VAL A 261 -5.51 -14.84 -2.56
CA VAL A 261 -5.60 -15.92 -1.54
C VAL A 261 -6.20 -17.20 -2.13
N HIS A 262 -7.06 -17.09 -3.15
CA HIS A 262 -7.60 -18.22 -3.89
C HIS A 262 -6.50 -19.04 -4.59
N VAL A 263 -5.47 -18.41 -5.13
CA VAL A 263 -4.31 -19.10 -5.77
C VAL A 263 -3.55 -19.93 -4.73
N LEU A 264 -3.37 -19.39 -3.52
CA LEU A 264 -2.72 -20.11 -2.43
C LEU A 264 -3.57 -21.29 -1.94
N VAL A 265 -4.88 -21.09 -1.76
CA VAL A 265 -5.80 -22.16 -1.34
C VAL A 265 -5.85 -23.27 -2.40
N GLU A 266 -5.91 -22.93 -3.69
CA GLU A 266 -5.86 -23.88 -4.80
C GLU A 266 -4.53 -24.66 -4.85
N ALA A 267 -3.40 -24.00 -4.57
CA ALA A 267 -2.10 -24.65 -4.44
C ALA A 267 -2.10 -25.65 -3.27
N MET A 268 -2.64 -25.28 -2.12
CA MET A 268 -2.76 -26.17 -0.96
C MET A 268 -3.69 -27.37 -1.21
N ALA A 269 -4.75 -27.19 -1.99
CA ALA A 269 -5.63 -28.29 -2.39
C ALA A 269 -4.88 -29.33 -3.25
N GLN A 270 -3.95 -28.88 -4.14
CA GLN A 270 -3.09 -29.76 -4.92
C GLN A 270 -2.03 -30.49 -4.07
N LEU A 271 -1.77 -30.00 -2.85
CA LEU A 271 -0.81 -30.55 -1.88
C LEU A 271 -1.51 -31.35 -0.77
N ALA A 272 -2.79 -31.66 -0.93
CA ALA A 272 -3.55 -32.41 0.08
C ALA A 272 -2.87 -33.78 0.39
N GLY A 273 -2.66 -34.02 1.69
CA GLY A 273 -1.96 -35.21 2.16
C GLY A 273 -0.44 -35.11 2.23
N GLU A 274 0.17 -34.04 1.73
CA GLU A 274 1.59 -33.76 1.94
C GLU A 274 1.81 -33.04 3.30
N PRO A 275 3.04 -33.12 3.87
CA PRO A 275 3.31 -32.54 5.21
C PRO A 275 3.46 -31.01 5.17
N LEU A 276 2.37 -30.31 4.82
CA LEU A 276 2.26 -28.86 4.84
C LEU A 276 0.96 -28.44 5.57
N GLU A 277 1.03 -27.33 6.25
CA GLU A 277 -0.15 -26.70 6.86
C GLU A 277 -0.15 -25.18 6.58
N LEU A 278 -1.31 -24.61 6.28
CA LEU A 278 -1.49 -23.20 5.98
C LEU A 278 -2.32 -22.52 7.07
N SER A 279 -1.81 -21.39 7.58
CA SER A 279 -2.57 -20.45 8.42
C SER A 279 -2.77 -19.13 7.69
N ILE A 280 -4.04 -18.71 7.55
CA ILE A 280 -4.45 -17.48 6.88
C ILE A 280 -4.92 -16.46 7.93
N TRP A 281 -4.17 -15.37 8.08
CA TRP A 281 -4.48 -14.29 8.99
C TRP A 281 -4.96 -13.05 8.22
N GLY A 282 -6.15 -12.55 8.58
CA GLY A 282 -6.76 -11.37 7.96
C GLY A 282 -8.24 -11.23 8.32
N ALA A 283 -8.82 -10.12 7.92
CA ALA A 283 -10.26 -9.86 8.12
C ALA A 283 -11.12 -10.84 7.30
N LEU A 284 -11.98 -11.59 7.96
CA LEU A 284 -12.88 -12.58 7.32
C LEU A 284 -14.25 -11.99 6.93
N ASP A 285 -14.53 -10.79 7.37
CA ASP A 285 -15.83 -10.10 7.28
C ASP A 285 -15.89 -9.02 6.19
N TRP A 286 -14.77 -8.66 5.58
CA TRP A 286 -14.76 -7.65 4.50
C TRP A 286 -15.35 -8.16 3.19
N PHE A 287 -15.05 -9.42 2.83
CA PHE A 287 -15.53 -10.10 1.62
C PHE A 287 -16.07 -11.49 1.99
N PRO A 288 -17.22 -11.60 2.68
CA PRO A 288 -17.70 -12.86 3.25
C PRO A 288 -17.95 -13.94 2.19
N ASP A 289 -18.50 -13.61 1.04
CA ASP A 289 -18.74 -14.55 -0.06
C ASP A 289 -17.44 -15.11 -0.64
N TYR A 290 -16.42 -14.25 -0.78
CA TYR A 290 -15.10 -14.69 -1.21
C TYR A 290 -14.47 -15.65 -0.20
N VAL A 291 -14.56 -15.34 1.10
CA VAL A 291 -14.07 -16.21 2.18
C VAL A 291 -14.82 -17.55 2.20
N ALA A 292 -16.14 -17.55 1.98
CA ALA A 292 -16.92 -18.78 1.86
C ALA A 292 -16.41 -19.66 0.71
N GLY A 293 -16.21 -19.08 -0.48
CA GLY A 293 -15.63 -19.80 -1.63
C GLY A 293 -14.20 -20.31 -1.39
N LEU A 294 -13.38 -19.59 -0.60
CA LEU A 294 -12.06 -20.07 -0.19
C LEU A 294 -12.16 -21.31 0.72
N ARG A 295 -13.09 -21.31 1.67
CA ARG A 295 -13.31 -22.46 2.57
C ARG A 295 -13.78 -23.71 1.83
N GLU A 296 -14.62 -23.54 0.82
CA GLU A 296 -15.08 -24.64 -0.05
C GLU A 296 -13.89 -25.24 -0.83
N ARG A 297 -13.06 -24.39 -1.44
CA ARG A 297 -11.84 -24.81 -2.17
C ARG A 297 -10.78 -25.45 -1.28
N ALA A 298 -10.71 -25.05 -0.02
CA ALA A 298 -9.79 -25.61 0.97
C ALA A 298 -10.19 -27.00 1.48
N ALA A 299 -11.37 -27.51 1.10
CA ALA A 299 -11.88 -28.78 1.61
C ALA A 299 -10.89 -29.95 1.33
N GLY A 300 -10.47 -30.66 2.39
CA GLY A 300 -9.49 -31.74 2.32
C GLY A 300 -8.02 -31.32 2.43
N ALA A 301 -7.69 -30.04 2.40
CA ALA A 301 -6.35 -29.50 2.65
C ALA A 301 -6.19 -29.01 4.10
N ALA A 302 -4.98 -28.99 4.61
CA ALA A 302 -4.65 -28.51 5.95
C ALA A 302 -4.60 -26.95 5.97
N VAL A 303 -5.75 -26.31 5.93
CA VAL A 303 -5.89 -24.84 5.86
C VAL A 303 -6.69 -24.34 7.06
N ARG A 304 -6.15 -23.35 7.78
CA ARG A 304 -6.81 -22.67 8.87
C ARG A 304 -7.02 -21.19 8.55
N PHE A 305 -8.21 -20.64 8.84
CA PHE A 305 -8.56 -19.24 8.75
C PHE A 305 -8.62 -18.67 10.16
N GLU A 306 -7.56 -17.98 10.55
CA GLU A 306 -7.32 -17.55 11.93
C GLU A 306 -8.03 -16.22 12.28
N GLY A 307 -8.42 -15.43 11.28
CA GLY A 307 -9.00 -14.10 11.50
C GLY A 307 -7.95 -13.03 11.74
N ARG A 308 -8.36 -11.92 12.37
CA ARG A 308 -7.45 -10.81 12.71
C ARG A 308 -6.53 -11.18 13.87
N TYR A 309 -5.35 -10.59 13.91
CA TYR A 309 -4.46 -10.62 15.08
C TYR A 309 -4.44 -9.23 15.75
N PRO A 310 -4.13 -9.17 17.06
CA PRO A 310 -4.03 -7.89 17.77
C PRO A 310 -2.94 -6.98 17.19
N PRO A 311 -3.15 -5.65 17.16
CA PRO A 311 -2.12 -4.71 16.77
C PRO A 311 -0.80 -4.94 17.54
N GLY A 312 0.33 -4.87 16.84
CA GLY A 312 1.66 -5.11 17.41
C GLY A 312 2.09 -6.57 17.52
N GLU A 313 1.21 -7.53 17.18
CA GLU A 313 1.55 -8.97 17.28
C GLU A 313 2.00 -9.60 15.95
N VAL A 314 2.24 -8.81 14.91
CA VAL A 314 2.66 -9.33 13.59
C VAL A 314 3.91 -10.19 13.68
N ASP A 315 4.88 -9.82 14.51
CA ASP A 315 6.11 -10.59 14.68
C ASP A 315 5.84 -11.99 15.27
N ARG A 316 4.97 -12.07 16.28
CA ARG A 316 4.55 -13.35 16.86
C ARG A 316 3.87 -14.25 15.82
N VAL A 317 3.01 -13.66 14.97
CA VAL A 317 2.33 -14.38 13.90
C VAL A 317 3.33 -14.89 12.88
N LEU A 318 4.23 -14.04 12.38
CA LEU A 318 5.24 -14.39 11.39
C LEU A 318 6.23 -15.43 11.92
N GLN A 319 6.62 -15.36 13.19
CA GLN A 319 7.44 -16.37 13.82
C GLN A 319 6.73 -17.73 13.98
N GLY A 320 5.43 -17.81 13.76
CA GLY A 320 4.67 -19.03 13.62
C GLY A 320 4.92 -19.78 12.31
N PHE A 321 5.50 -19.15 11.27
CA PHE A 321 5.67 -19.71 9.93
C PHE A 321 7.10 -20.13 9.64
N ASP A 322 7.24 -21.09 8.71
CA ASP A 322 8.50 -21.44 8.07
C ASP A 322 8.66 -20.68 6.74
N VAL A 323 7.55 -20.30 6.11
CA VAL A 323 7.52 -19.51 4.88
C VAL A 323 6.25 -18.65 4.82
N LEU A 324 6.40 -17.39 4.40
CA LEU A 324 5.26 -16.51 4.09
C LEU A 324 4.96 -16.62 2.59
N VAL A 325 3.66 -16.67 2.23
CA VAL A 325 3.21 -16.59 0.84
C VAL A 325 2.49 -15.27 0.61
N VAL A 326 2.89 -14.52 -0.45
CA VAL A 326 2.24 -13.30 -0.89
C VAL A 326 1.80 -13.48 -2.35
N PRO A 327 0.60 -14.05 -2.59
CA PRO A 327 0.16 -14.51 -3.91
C PRO A 327 -0.63 -13.46 -4.69
N SER A 328 -0.44 -12.17 -4.40
CA SER A 328 -1.21 -11.08 -5.00
C SER A 328 -1.20 -11.14 -6.53
N ILE A 329 -2.37 -10.92 -7.15
CA ILE A 329 -2.54 -10.95 -8.61
C ILE A 329 -2.51 -9.55 -9.25
N TRP A 330 -2.28 -8.51 -8.45
CA TRP A 330 -2.15 -7.11 -8.85
C TRP A 330 -0.74 -6.59 -8.60
N TYR A 331 -0.44 -5.40 -9.12
CA TYR A 331 0.83 -4.73 -8.87
C TYR A 331 0.89 -4.21 -7.43
N GLU A 332 1.42 -5.00 -6.52
CA GLU A 332 1.82 -4.46 -5.21
C GLU A 332 2.96 -3.46 -5.41
N ASN A 333 2.94 -2.39 -4.63
CA ASN A 333 4.03 -1.44 -4.63
C ASN A 333 5.24 -2.00 -3.85
N MET A 334 5.09 -2.12 -2.55
CA MET A 334 6.04 -2.79 -1.64
C MET A 334 5.22 -3.37 -0.48
N PRO A 335 4.83 -4.66 -0.55
CA PRO A 335 4.05 -5.27 0.51
C PRO A 335 4.78 -5.21 1.84
N LEU A 336 4.20 -4.56 2.85
CA LEU A 336 4.76 -4.47 4.19
C LEU A 336 5.04 -5.85 4.76
N THR A 337 4.16 -6.81 4.51
CA THR A 337 4.27 -8.19 4.99
C THR A 337 5.53 -8.91 4.49
N ILE A 338 6.05 -8.57 3.30
CA ILE A 338 7.35 -9.09 2.80
C ILE A 338 8.49 -8.53 3.66
N GLN A 339 8.47 -7.24 3.95
CA GLN A 339 9.50 -6.61 4.77
C GLN A 339 9.45 -7.12 6.22
N GLU A 340 8.24 -7.26 6.77
CA GLU A 340 8.01 -7.84 8.09
C GLU A 340 8.48 -9.30 8.16
N ALA A 341 8.24 -10.12 7.12
CA ALA A 341 8.75 -11.48 7.03
C ALA A 341 10.29 -11.50 7.05
N PHE A 342 10.94 -10.66 6.24
CA PHE A 342 12.40 -10.58 6.21
C PHE A 342 12.99 -10.12 7.54
N ARG A 343 12.35 -9.17 8.23
CA ARG A 343 12.75 -8.76 9.57
C ARG A 343 12.68 -9.93 10.57
N ASN A 344 11.72 -10.83 10.38
CA ASN A 344 11.54 -12.04 11.19
C ASN A 344 12.33 -13.25 10.67
N ALA A 345 13.20 -13.05 9.67
CA ALA A 345 13.97 -14.09 9.01
C ALA A 345 13.08 -15.23 8.45
N VAL A 346 11.89 -14.87 7.99
CA VAL A 346 10.95 -15.79 7.32
C VAL A 346 11.09 -15.59 5.81
N PRO A 347 11.50 -16.62 5.05
CA PRO A 347 11.59 -16.53 3.60
C PRO A 347 10.20 -16.38 2.97
N VAL A 348 10.18 -15.82 1.76
CA VAL A 348 8.93 -15.45 1.09
C VAL A 348 8.78 -16.20 -0.22
N VAL A 349 7.58 -16.74 -0.48
CA VAL A 349 7.16 -17.19 -1.81
C VAL A 349 6.14 -16.16 -2.32
N THR A 350 6.41 -15.53 -3.46
CA THR A 350 5.56 -14.47 -3.97
C THR A 350 5.41 -14.49 -5.48
N THR A 351 4.39 -13.81 -5.96
CA THR A 351 4.16 -13.63 -7.40
C THR A 351 5.33 -12.85 -8.04
N ASP A 352 5.82 -13.31 -9.19
CA ASP A 352 6.81 -12.61 -10.02
C ASP A 352 6.14 -11.42 -10.71
N LEU A 353 5.86 -10.37 -9.91
CA LEU A 353 5.10 -9.21 -10.37
C LEU A 353 5.43 -7.95 -9.56
N GLY A 354 5.75 -6.88 -10.28
CA GLY A 354 5.83 -5.52 -9.71
C GLY A 354 6.78 -5.40 -8.52
N GLY A 355 6.35 -4.67 -7.49
CA GLY A 355 7.14 -4.45 -6.27
C GLY A 355 7.39 -5.73 -5.46
N MET A 356 6.61 -6.80 -5.66
CA MET A 356 6.88 -8.10 -5.06
C MET A 356 8.16 -8.72 -5.64
N ALA A 357 8.26 -8.77 -6.97
CA ALA A 357 9.44 -9.27 -7.67
C ALA A 357 10.69 -8.43 -7.38
N GLU A 358 10.52 -7.11 -7.21
CA GLU A 358 11.62 -6.21 -6.80
C GLU A 358 12.08 -6.48 -5.35
N SER A 359 11.15 -6.91 -4.48
CA SER A 359 11.43 -7.12 -3.06
C SER A 359 12.11 -8.46 -2.76
N VAL A 360 11.88 -9.49 -3.59
CA VAL A 360 12.31 -10.87 -3.36
C VAL A 360 13.30 -11.30 -4.43
N GLU A 361 14.53 -11.55 -4.03
CA GLU A 361 15.56 -12.13 -4.91
C GLU A 361 15.37 -13.65 -4.99
N HIS A 362 15.01 -14.12 -6.20
CA HIS A 362 14.70 -15.52 -6.44
C HIS A 362 15.88 -16.44 -6.04
N GLU A 363 15.58 -17.52 -5.31
CA GLU A 363 16.55 -18.51 -4.76
C GLU A 363 17.57 -17.96 -3.74
N ARG A 364 17.46 -16.69 -3.37
CA ARG A 364 18.31 -16.08 -2.34
C ARG A 364 17.52 -15.68 -1.10
N SER A 365 16.44 -14.91 -1.25
CA SER A 365 15.59 -14.48 -0.14
C SER A 365 14.18 -15.07 -0.17
N GLY A 366 13.87 -15.81 -1.24
CA GLY A 366 12.58 -16.42 -1.45
C GLY A 366 12.45 -17.08 -2.81
N LEU A 367 11.24 -17.46 -3.17
CA LEU A 367 10.92 -18.03 -4.48
C LEU A 367 9.86 -17.16 -5.17
N LEU A 368 10.04 -16.96 -6.48
CA LEU A 368 9.06 -16.30 -7.34
C LEU A 368 8.29 -17.34 -8.15
N PHE A 369 6.99 -17.10 -8.35
CA PHE A 369 6.13 -17.93 -9.21
C PHE A 369 5.26 -17.04 -10.11
N PRO A 370 4.80 -17.55 -11.29
CA PRO A 370 4.00 -16.78 -12.22
C PRO A 370 2.64 -16.34 -11.62
N ARG A 371 2.15 -15.15 -11.99
CA ARG A 371 0.87 -14.60 -11.54
C ARG A 371 -0.27 -15.60 -11.75
N GLY A 372 -1.02 -15.89 -10.69
CA GLY A 372 -2.21 -16.73 -10.72
C GLY A 372 -1.94 -18.23 -10.93
N ASP A 373 -0.69 -18.66 -11.00
CA ASP A 373 -0.33 -20.06 -11.24
C ASP A 373 -0.26 -20.85 -9.92
N ALA A 374 -1.38 -21.45 -9.54
CA ALA A 374 -1.47 -22.29 -8.35
C ALA A 374 -0.60 -23.55 -8.45
N ALA A 375 -0.36 -24.09 -9.65
CA ALA A 375 0.48 -25.28 -9.83
C ALA A 375 1.97 -24.96 -9.60
N ALA A 376 2.43 -23.82 -10.14
CA ALA A 376 3.80 -23.33 -9.87
C ALA A 376 4.00 -23.00 -8.39
N LEU A 377 3.01 -22.39 -7.72
CA LEU A 377 3.04 -22.15 -6.28
C LEU A 377 3.10 -23.46 -5.50
N ALA A 378 2.27 -24.47 -5.85
CA ALA A 378 2.31 -25.77 -5.21
C ALA A 378 3.68 -26.45 -5.39
N ALA A 379 4.29 -26.37 -6.59
CA ALA A 379 5.63 -26.89 -6.84
C ALA A 379 6.69 -26.20 -5.98
N ALA A 380 6.62 -24.88 -5.81
CA ALA A 380 7.53 -24.12 -4.94
C ALA A 380 7.40 -24.53 -3.47
N LEU A 381 6.17 -24.66 -2.96
CA LEU A 381 5.91 -25.10 -1.58
C LEU A 381 6.36 -26.55 -1.34
N ARG A 382 6.10 -27.47 -2.29
CA ARG A 382 6.57 -28.87 -2.23
C ARG A 382 8.10 -28.93 -2.20
N ARG A 383 8.79 -28.09 -3.00
CA ARG A 383 10.25 -28.00 -3.00
C ARG A 383 10.77 -27.59 -1.62
N LEU A 384 10.16 -26.59 -0.96
CA LEU A 384 10.55 -26.14 0.38
C LEU A 384 10.24 -27.20 1.46
N ALA A 385 9.15 -27.93 1.31
CA ALA A 385 8.82 -29.03 2.23
C ALA A 385 9.85 -30.17 2.15
N GLY A 386 10.34 -30.47 0.93
CA GLY A 386 11.33 -31.54 0.68
C GLY A 386 12.80 -31.14 0.90
N ASP A 387 13.12 -29.84 0.83
CA ASP A 387 14.48 -29.31 0.99
C ASP A 387 14.52 -28.20 2.08
N ARG A 388 14.64 -28.65 3.34
CA ARG A 388 14.77 -27.76 4.51
C ARG A 388 16.10 -27.00 4.52
N ALA A 389 17.13 -27.49 3.84
CA ALA A 389 18.38 -26.77 3.69
C ALA A 389 18.21 -25.55 2.76
N LEU A 390 17.44 -25.68 1.69
CA LEU A 390 17.04 -24.53 0.87
C LEU A 390 16.28 -23.51 1.70
N LEU A 391 15.26 -23.94 2.46
CA LEU A 391 14.48 -23.07 3.32
C LEU A 391 15.38 -22.26 4.29
N GLN A 392 16.35 -22.91 4.92
CA GLN A 392 17.31 -22.26 5.81
C GLN A 392 18.18 -21.23 5.06
N ARG A 393 18.71 -21.59 3.87
CA ARG A 393 19.50 -20.65 3.05
C ARG A 393 18.67 -19.40 2.65
N LEU A 394 17.40 -19.58 2.31
CA LEU A 394 16.51 -18.46 1.97
C LEU A 394 16.26 -17.55 3.20
N ALA A 395 16.11 -18.16 4.39
CA ALA A 395 15.95 -17.41 5.63
C ALA A 395 17.20 -16.59 6.00
N GLU A 396 18.38 -17.04 5.63
CA GLU A 396 19.67 -16.34 5.83
C GLU A 396 19.95 -15.30 4.74
N GLY A 397 19.41 -15.51 3.54
CA GLY A 397 19.69 -14.72 2.34
C GLY A 397 18.85 -13.44 2.16
N HIS A 398 17.97 -13.12 3.10
CA HIS A 398 17.06 -11.98 2.94
C HIS A 398 17.81 -10.62 2.91
N PRO A 399 17.27 -9.64 2.16
CA PRO A 399 17.87 -8.33 2.02
C PRO A 399 17.79 -7.54 3.34
N HIS A 400 18.59 -6.46 3.40
CA HIS A 400 18.46 -5.49 4.48
C HIS A 400 17.07 -4.84 4.46
N VAL A 401 16.40 -4.88 5.59
CA VAL A 401 15.16 -4.14 5.86
C VAL A 401 15.56 -2.90 6.64
N PRO A 402 15.35 -1.69 6.11
CA PRO A 402 15.75 -0.47 6.79
C PRO A 402 15.06 -0.32 8.15
N GLN A 403 15.78 0.19 9.13
CA GLN A 403 15.18 0.66 10.36
C GLN A 403 14.45 1.99 10.15
N LEU A 404 13.43 2.26 10.94
CA LEU A 404 12.68 3.52 10.85
C LEU A 404 13.58 4.75 10.96
N GLY A 405 14.59 4.69 11.85
CA GLY A 405 15.57 5.76 11.99
C GLY A 405 16.34 6.05 10.71
N GLU A 406 16.80 5.02 10.00
CA GLU A 406 17.55 5.16 8.73
C GLU A 406 16.68 5.81 7.63
N VAL A 407 15.39 5.50 7.61
CA VAL A 407 14.44 6.10 6.66
C VAL A 407 14.18 7.56 7.00
N VAL A 408 14.00 7.87 8.28
CA VAL A 408 13.75 9.24 8.72
C VAL A 408 14.99 10.12 8.52
N ASP A 409 16.23 9.60 8.66
CA ASP A 409 17.45 10.33 8.30
C ASP A 409 17.39 10.82 6.85
N GLN A 410 17.01 9.95 5.91
CA GLN A 410 16.88 10.33 4.50
C GLN A 410 15.71 11.30 4.26
N LEU A 411 14.59 11.12 4.96
CA LEU A 411 13.47 12.07 4.86
C LEU A 411 13.87 13.47 5.35
N GLU A 412 14.64 13.58 6.42
CA GLU A 412 15.16 14.87 6.93
C GLU A 412 16.07 15.54 5.89
N GLU A 413 16.90 14.79 5.15
CA GLU A 413 17.67 15.33 4.03
C GLU A 413 16.75 15.88 2.92
N PHE A 414 15.69 15.16 2.60
CA PHE A 414 14.72 15.61 1.59
C PHE A 414 13.96 16.86 2.06
N TYR A 415 13.63 16.95 3.34
CA TYR A 415 13.00 18.14 3.93
C TYR A 415 13.94 19.35 3.94
N ALA A 416 15.22 19.14 4.23
CA ALA A 416 16.22 20.21 4.21
C ALA A 416 16.59 20.69 2.80
N GLY A 417 16.20 19.97 1.74
CA GLY A 417 16.58 20.31 0.37
C GLY A 417 17.98 19.87 -0.04
N VAL A 418 18.62 19.04 0.76
CA VAL A 418 19.95 18.48 0.47
C VAL A 418 19.82 17.42 -0.62
N ARG A 419 20.64 17.48 -1.67
CA ARG A 419 20.75 16.41 -2.66
C ARG A 419 21.63 15.32 -2.07
N SER A 420 21.07 14.11 -1.86
CA SER A 420 21.90 12.97 -1.46
C SER A 420 22.99 12.70 -2.53
N PRO A 421 24.26 12.61 -2.16
CA PRO A 421 25.30 12.20 -3.09
C PRO A 421 25.16 10.69 -3.33
N GLY A 422 24.51 10.27 -4.43
CA GLY A 422 24.44 8.85 -4.77
C GLY A 422 23.31 8.39 -5.68
N ALA A 423 22.43 9.27 -6.14
CA ALA A 423 21.35 8.90 -7.07
C ALA A 423 21.77 9.05 -8.54
N ALA A 424 22.95 8.54 -8.88
CA ALA A 424 23.41 8.42 -10.27
C ALA A 424 24.05 7.03 -10.41
N ARG A 425 23.20 6.02 -10.69
CA ARG A 425 23.52 4.87 -11.59
C ARG A 425 22.35 3.91 -11.64
#